data_0e379734b98ce13dc1ab20188a48b636
#
_entry.id   0e379734b98ce13dc1ab20188a48b636
#
_cell.length_a   1.000
_cell.length_b   1.000
_cell.length_c   1.000
_cell.angle_alpha   90.00
_cell.angle_beta   90.00
_cell.angle_gamma   90.00
#
_symmetry.space_group_name_H-M   'P 1'
#
loop_
_entity.id
_entity.type
_entity.pdbx_description
1 polymer ?
#
loop_
_entity_poly.entity_id
_entity_poly.type
_entity_poly.pdbx_seq_one_letter_code
_entity_poly.pdbx_strand_id
1 'polypeptide(L)'
;MSISLLTVFLTEAILCTVSGEQLYRKVGEDLVLTPDKFTVPDPITGILWRHGKNKVAELDNTFGLDIYAAFKVRTTLNQTTGELRISGLKKTDSGVYSVEFNSKLLDKTYKLSVIKAVPKPTITSSCNNNKTSCTLTCEGDTTDAEPVTYSWKVGERASEVVDKQMNVSKSDTGKSTNSYKYFCKMNNSAGEGEVSEPVELVFGSDGWLTKARLFGISVFVLAIAGVLSFILGHRAKTGVWIYEKESMPWKGEFWKHQREVGPNTDTSNGVSASTEEALARKNDHKDDSVL
;
A
#
# COMPACT_ATOMS: atom_id res chain seq x y z
N MET A 1 17.14 -71.36 -8.13
CA MET A 1 16.49 -70.07 -7.82
C MET A 1 17.16 -68.99 -8.67
N SER A 2 16.53 -68.64 -9.75
CA SER A 2 17.03 -67.70 -10.74
C SER A 2 16.38 -66.34 -10.51
N ILE A 3 17.17 -65.33 -10.13
CA ILE A 3 16.66 -63.98 -9.94
C ILE A 3 16.84 -63.29 -11.30
N SER A 4 15.71 -63.09 -11.95
CA SER A 4 15.62 -62.34 -13.22
C SER A 4 15.84 -60.84 -12.91
N LEU A 5 16.93 -60.23 -13.36
CA LEU A 5 17.16 -58.78 -13.35
C LEU A 5 16.25 -58.14 -14.39
N LEU A 6 15.19 -57.51 -13.94
CA LEU A 6 14.35 -56.64 -14.75
C LEU A 6 15.07 -55.31 -14.87
N THR A 7 15.81 -55.08 -15.96
CA THR A 7 16.36 -53.77 -16.34
C THR A 7 15.23 -52.86 -16.77
N VAL A 8 14.84 -51.97 -15.90
CA VAL A 8 13.93 -50.86 -16.22
C VAL A 8 14.74 -49.85 -17.03
N PHE A 9 14.54 -49.80 -18.31
CA PHE A 9 14.98 -48.67 -19.15
C PHE A 9 14.10 -47.47 -18.82
N LEU A 10 14.60 -46.55 -18.01
CA LEU A 10 14.05 -45.21 -17.95
C LEU A 10 14.41 -44.52 -19.24
N THR A 11 13.46 -44.44 -20.17
CA THR A 11 13.53 -43.50 -21.28
C THR A 11 13.27 -42.11 -20.73
N GLU A 12 14.33 -41.38 -20.39
CA GLU A 12 14.24 -39.94 -20.20
C GLU A 12 13.81 -39.32 -21.53
N ALA A 13 12.50 -39.00 -21.61
CA ALA A 13 12.02 -38.15 -22.67
C ALA A 13 12.63 -36.74 -22.38
N ILE A 14 13.72 -36.43 -23.11
CA ILE A 14 14.24 -35.07 -23.16
C ILE A 14 13.14 -34.25 -23.82
N LEU A 15 12.31 -33.60 -22.97
CA LEU A 15 11.44 -32.51 -23.41
C LEU A 15 12.39 -31.42 -23.91
N CYS A 16 12.58 -31.36 -25.21
CA CYS A 16 13.20 -30.23 -25.88
C CYS A 16 12.23 -29.05 -25.68
N THR A 17 12.39 -28.32 -24.57
CA THR A 17 11.65 -27.09 -24.35
C THR A 17 12.20 -26.09 -25.36
N VAL A 18 11.45 -25.85 -26.42
CA VAL A 18 11.70 -24.73 -27.34
C VAL A 18 11.68 -23.48 -26.46
N SER A 19 12.85 -22.92 -26.21
CA SER A 19 13.02 -21.72 -25.39
C SER A 19 12.47 -20.51 -26.16
N GLY A 20 11.19 -20.23 -25.96
CA GLY A 20 10.56 -19.04 -26.50
C GLY A 20 10.78 -17.86 -25.55
N GLU A 21 11.40 -16.78 -26.04
CA GLU A 21 11.47 -15.51 -25.32
C GLU A 21 10.07 -14.91 -25.21
N GLN A 22 9.55 -14.73 -23.98
CA GLN A 22 8.24 -14.14 -23.75
C GLN A 22 8.35 -12.61 -23.76
N LEU A 23 7.64 -11.97 -24.67
CA LEU A 23 7.64 -10.52 -24.85
C LEU A 23 6.23 -9.96 -24.61
N TYR A 24 6.13 -8.90 -23.81
CA TYR A 24 4.91 -8.12 -23.65
C TYR A 24 5.14 -6.72 -24.19
N ARG A 25 4.19 -6.19 -24.95
CA ARG A 25 4.23 -4.84 -25.52
C ARG A 25 2.84 -4.22 -25.49
N LYS A 26 2.79 -2.89 -25.41
CA LYS A 26 1.51 -2.16 -25.52
C LYS A 26 1.06 -2.08 -26.97
N VAL A 27 -0.26 -2.06 -27.15
CA VAL A 27 -0.85 -1.67 -28.44
C VAL A 27 -0.31 -0.30 -28.85
N GLY A 28 0.14 -0.19 -30.10
CA GLY A 28 0.72 1.03 -30.67
C GLY A 28 2.23 1.20 -30.48
N GLU A 29 2.88 0.41 -29.63
CA GLU A 29 4.34 0.41 -29.49
C GLU A 29 5.05 -0.22 -30.69
N ASP A 30 6.36 -0.01 -30.76
CA ASP A 30 7.23 -0.65 -31.71
C ASP A 30 7.85 -1.92 -31.09
N LEU A 31 8.05 -2.93 -31.93
CA LEU A 31 8.74 -4.17 -31.61
C LEU A 31 10.04 -4.27 -32.41
N VAL A 32 11.09 -4.70 -31.74
CA VAL A 32 12.35 -5.09 -32.38
C VAL A 32 12.67 -6.52 -31.98
N LEU A 33 12.80 -7.42 -32.97
CA LEU A 33 13.21 -8.79 -32.76
C LEU A 33 14.63 -8.95 -33.32
N THR A 34 15.56 -9.27 -32.44
CA THR A 34 16.98 -9.40 -32.81
C THR A 34 17.42 -10.85 -32.68
N PRO A 35 17.80 -11.51 -33.79
CA PRO A 35 18.41 -12.83 -33.74
C PRO A 35 19.72 -12.80 -32.96
N ASP A 36 20.10 -13.96 -32.41
CA ASP A 36 21.39 -14.08 -31.74
C ASP A 36 22.52 -14.01 -32.80
N LYS A 37 23.44 -13.07 -32.56
CA LYS A 37 24.58 -12.83 -33.48
C LYS A 37 25.39 -14.06 -33.79
N PHE A 38 25.49 -15.01 -32.86
CA PHE A 38 26.25 -16.25 -33.08
C PHE A 38 25.54 -17.28 -33.95
N THR A 39 24.23 -17.10 -34.18
CA THR A 39 23.41 -17.97 -34.99
C THR A 39 23.17 -17.43 -36.41
N VAL A 40 23.52 -16.18 -36.67
CA VAL A 40 23.39 -15.52 -37.97
C VAL A 40 24.54 -15.99 -38.86
N PRO A 41 24.28 -16.59 -40.03
CA PRO A 41 25.32 -17.06 -40.91
C PRO A 41 26.02 -15.91 -41.65
N ASP A 42 27.26 -16.15 -42.09
CA ASP A 42 27.98 -15.26 -42.95
C ASP A 42 28.58 -16.11 -44.13
N PRO A 43 28.15 -15.89 -45.38
CA PRO A 43 27.20 -14.86 -45.83
C PRO A 43 25.73 -15.23 -45.59
N ILE A 44 24.88 -14.17 -45.43
CA ILE A 44 23.43 -14.32 -45.46
C ILE A 44 22.99 -14.39 -46.93
N THR A 45 22.33 -15.48 -47.29
CA THR A 45 21.76 -15.67 -48.64
C THR A 45 20.23 -15.59 -48.65
N GLY A 46 19.59 -15.67 -47.47
CA GLY A 46 18.16 -15.53 -47.34
C GLY A 46 17.76 -15.39 -45.89
N ILE A 47 16.70 -14.64 -45.64
CA ILE A 47 16.08 -14.44 -44.33
C ILE A 47 14.57 -14.61 -44.48
N LEU A 48 13.96 -15.40 -43.62
CA LEU A 48 12.51 -15.53 -43.60
C LEU A 48 11.99 -15.42 -42.17
N TRP A 49 11.27 -14.33 -41.87
CA TRP A 49 10.50 -14.18 -40.64
C TRP A 49 9.09 -14.69 -40.82
N ARG A 50 8.62 -15.44 -39.82
CA ARG A 50 7.26 -15.98 -39.75
C ARG A 50 6.54 -15.50 -38.50
N HIS A 51 5.23 -15.34 -38.61
CA HIS A 51 4.28 -15.20 -37.50
C HIS A 51 3.35 -16.42 -37.52
N GLY A 52 3.61 -17.38 -36.66
CA GLY A 52 3.03 -18.71 -36.75
C GLY A 52 3.36 -19.37 -38.06
N LYS A 53 2.35 -19.66 -38.88
CA LYS A 53 2.52 -20.25 -40.22
C LYS A 53 2.67 -19.21 -41.34
N ASN A 54 2.41 -17.94 -41.07
CA ASN A 54 2.36 -16.88 -42.07
C ASN A 54 3.71 -16.20 -42.24
N LYS A 55 4.09 -15.85 -43.45
CA LYS A 55 5.26 -15.04 -43.74
C LYS A 55 5.02 -13.59 -43.28
N VAL A 56 6.05 -12.98 -42.72
CA VAL A 56 6.10 -11.57 -42.32
C VAL A 56 7.01 -10.77 -43.21
N ALA A 57 8.26 -11.22 -43.35
CA ALA A 57 9.27 -10.61 -44.16
C ALA A 57 10.20 -11.70 -44.74
N GLU A 58 10.55 -11.58 -46.00
CA GLU A 58 11.43 -12.52 -46.70
C GLU A 58 12.46 -11.73 -47.51
N LEU A 59 13.72 -12.05 -47.31
CA LEU A 59 14.83 -11.64 -48.17
C LEU A 59 15.29 -12.85 -48.94
N ASP A 60 15.25 -12.75 -50.26
CA ASP A 60 15.78 -13.73 -51.17
C ASP A 60 16.75 -13.07 -52.13
N ASN A 61 17.90 -13.71 -52.39
CA ASN A 61 18.93 -13.15 -53.29
C ASN A 61 18.46 -12.93 -54.71
N THR A 62 17.40 -13.65 -55.13
CA THR A 62 16.86 -13.56 -56.49
C THR A 62 15.78 -12.51 -56.62
N PHE A 63 14.89 -12.43 -55.62
CA PHE A 63 13.69 -11.61 -55.66
C PHE A 63 13.77 -10.37 -54.78
N GLY A 64 14.79 -10.25 -53.91
CA GLY A 64 14.98 -9.15 -53.02
C GLY A 64 14.13 -9.26 -51.75
N LEU A 65 13.81 -8.11 -51.16
CA LEU A 65 13.03 -8.01 -49.90
C LEU A 65 11.54 -7.87 -50.17
N ASP A 66 10.74 -8.78 -49.63
CA ASP A 66 9.27 -8.67 -49.64
C ASP A 66 8.72 -8.68 -48.21
N ILE A 67 7.75 -7.80 -47.95
CA ILE A 67 7.00 -7.70 -46.67
C ILE A 67 5.56 -8.10 -46.98
N TYR A 68 5.01 -9.00 -46.17
CA TYR A 68 3.74 -9.65 -46.45
C TYR A 68 2.54 -9.05 -45.72
N ALA A 69 1.40 -9.08 -46.40
CA ALA A 69 0.06 -8.84 -45.89
C ALA A 69 -0.05 -7.63 -44.91
N ALA A 70 -0.52 -7.86 -43.69
CA ALA A 70 -0.79 -6.81 -42.66
C ALA A 70 0.49 -6.15 -42.13
N PHE A 71 1.67 -6.65 -42.49
CA PHE A 71 2.97 -6.13 -42.07
C PHE A 71 3.55 -5.10 -43.03
N LYS A 72 3.03 -5.00 -44.28
CA LYS A 72 3.43 -3.97 -45.24
C LYS A 72 3.32 -2.61 -44.60
N VAL A 73 4.13 -1.66 -44.98
CA VAL A 73 4.23 -0.27 -44.55
C VAL A 73 4.61 -0.01 -43.08
N ARG A 74 4.62 -1.02 -42.24
CA ARG A 74 4.96 -0.87 -40.81
C ARG A 74 6.10 -1.79 -40.34
N THR A 75 6.70 -2.52 -41.27
CA THR A 75 7.77 -3.48 -40.96
C THR A 75 9.02 -3.17 -41.77
N THR A 76 10.16 -3.24 -41.13
CA THR A 76 11.47 -3.14 -41.75
C THR A 76 12.33 -4.35 -41.37
N LEU A 77 13.13 -4.84 -42.30
CA LEU A 77 14.09 -5.92 -42.09
C LEU A 77 15.50 -5.39 -42.34
N ASN A 78 16.36 -5.52 -41.35
CA ASN A 78 17.80 -5.29 -41.55
C ASN A 78 18.41 -6.51 -42.23
N GLN A 79 18.87 -6.34 -43.47
CA GLN A 79 19.38 -7.44 -44.31
C GLN A 79 20.73 -7.97 -43.83
N THR A 80 21.47 -7.21 -43.03
CA THR A 80 22.79 -7.60 -42.53
C THR A 80 22.72 -8.36 -41.20
N THR A 81 21.75 -7.99 -40.35
CA THR A 81 21.64 -8.56 -38.99
C THR A 81 20.46 -9.51 -38.85
N GLY A 82 19.53 -9.48 -39.81
CA GLY A 82 18.25 -10.19 -39.70
C GLY A 82 17.26 -9.58 -38.72
N GLU A 83 17.55 -8.40 -38.12
CA GLU A 83 16.66 -7.71 -37.21
C GLU A 83 15.36 -7.33 -37.89
N LEU A 84 14.23 -7.72 -37.26
CA LEU A 84 12.89 -7.35 -37.69
C LEU A 84 12.34 -6.27 -36.79
N ARG A 85 11.91 -5.12 -37.35
CA ARG A 85 11.21 -4.06 -36.63
C ARG A 85 9.80 -3.96 -37.16
N ILE A 86 8.83 -3.94 -36.23
CA ILE A 86 7.40 -3.76 -36.51
C ILE A 86 6.92 -2.53 -35.71
N SER A 87 6.39 -1.52 -36.42
CA SER A 87 5.88 -0.31 -35.82
C SER A 87 4.36 -0.38 -35.60
N GLY A 88 3.89 0.31 -34.57
CA GLY A 88 2.46 0.44 -34.29
C GLY A 88 1.78 -0.90 -34.09
N LEU A 89 2.22 -1.67 -33.09
CA LEU A 89 1.72 -3.00 -32.77
C LEU A 89 0.21 -3.03 -32.57
N LYS A 90 -0.42 -4.06 -33.14
CA LYS A 90 -1.84 -4.37 -32.97
C LYS A 90 -2.00 -5.64 -32.16
N LYS A 91 -3.13 -5.81 -31.51
CA LYS A 91 -3.45 -7.04 -30.76
C LYS A 91 -3.33 -8.30 -31.63
N THR A 92 -3.68 -8.19 -32.93
CA THR A 92 -3.56 -9.27 -33.91
C THR A 92 -2.12 -9.68 -34.23
N ASP A 93 -1.13 -8.88 -33.82
CA ASP A 93 0.28 -9.21 -33.98
C ASP A 93 0.79 -10.13 -32.84
N SER A 94 -0.03 -10.40 -31.83
CA SER A 94 0.28 -11.39 -30.79
C SER A 94 0.44 -12.77 -31.42
N GLY A 95 1.45 -13.51 -30.96
CA GLY A 95 1.72 -14.85 -31.45
C GLY A 95 3.19 -15.20 -31.37
N VAL A 96 3.56 -16.30 -32.00
CA VAL A 96 4.93 -16.80 -32.01
C VAL A 96 5.63 -16.36 -33.32
N TYR A 97 6.76 -15.69 -33.14
CA TYR A 97 7.64 -15.31 -34.25
C TYR A 97 8.85 -16.24 -34.29
N SER A 98 9.23 -16.63 -35.49
CA SER A 98 10.42 -17.43 -35.75
C SER A 98 11.16 -16.90 -36.98
N VAL A 99 12.45 -17.16 -37.04
CA VAL A 99 13.30 -16.73 -38.15
C VAL A 99 14.10 -17.90 -38.71
N GLU A 100 14.21 -17.91 -40.03
CA GLU A 100 15.05 -18.82 -40.80
C GLU A 100 16.15 -18.02 -41.52
N PHE A 101 17.39 -18.50 -41.46
CA PHE A 101 18.51 -17.99 -42.26
C PHE A 101 18.98 -19.09 -43.21
N ASN A 102 19.15 -18.74 -44.46
CA ASN A 102 19.64 -19.68 -45.49
C ASN A 102 18.88 -21.02 -45.46
N SER A 103 17.53 -20.95 -45.29
CA SER A 103 16.61 -22.09 -45.16
C SER A 103 16.78 -22.94 -43.89
N LYS A 104 17.52 -22.44 -42.89
CA LYS A 104 17.66 -23.09 -41.59
C LYS A 104 16.90 -22.32 -40.55
N LEU A 105 15.90 -22.96 -39.90
CA LEU A 105 15.14 -22.40 -38.80
C LEU A 105 16.04 -22.31 -37.55
N LEU A 106 16.01 -21.16 -36.88
CA LEU A 106 16.64 -21.00 -35.57
C LEU A 106 15.80 -21.59 -34.46
N ASP A 107 16.45 -22.11 -33.42
CA ASP A 107 15.78 -22.69 -32.25
C ASP A 107 15.09 -21.62 -31.38
N LYS A 108 15.65 -20.40 -31.40
CA LYS A 108 15.06 -19.28 -30.64
C LYS A 108 13.77 -18.80 -31.29
N THR A 109 12.69 -18.78 -30.54
CA THR A 109 11.40 -18.20 -30.91
C THR A 109 11.03 -17.06 -29.99
N TYR A 110 10.15 -16.17 -30.46
CA TYR A 110 9.67 -15.02 -29.70
C TYR A 110 8.16 -15.13 -29.55
N LYS A 111 7.68 -15.26 -28.30
CA LYS A 111 6.25 -15.29 -28.01
C LYS A 111 5.78 -13.91 -27.61
N LEU A 112 5.21 -13.17 -28.56
CA LEU A 112 4.70 -11.82 -28.36
C LEU A 112 3.28 -11.84 -27.84
N SER A 113 3.03 -11.04 -26.80
CA SER A 113 1.69 -10.69 -26.30
C SER A 113 1.52 -9.17 -26.37
N VAL A 114 0.66 -8.71 -27.29
CA VAL A 114 0.31 -7.29 -27.40
C VAL A 114 -0.95 -7.05 -26.58
N ILE A 115 -0.82 -6.29 -25.50
CA ILE A 115 -1.87 -6.03 -24.52
C ILE A 115 -2.11 -4.53 -24.37
N LYS A 116 -3.28 -4.15 -23.88
CA LYS A 116 -3.56 -2.74 -23.58
C LYS A 116 -2.79 -2.29 -22.32
N ALA A 117 -2.49 -1.01 -22.25
CA ALA A 117 -2.09 -0.41 -20.98
C ALA A 117 -3.23 -0.51 -19.97
N VAL A 118 -2.90 -0.68 -18.70
CA VAL A 118 -3.89 -0.59 -17.62
C VAL A 118 -4.37 0.87 -17.47
N PRO A 119 -5.65 1.11 -17.26
CA PRO A 119 -6.16 2.47 -17.01
C PRO A 119 -5.78 2.93 -15.60
N LYS A 120 -5.94 4.24 -15.34
CA LYS A 120 -5.90 4.77 -13.98
C LYS A 120 -7.04 4.16 -13.18
N PRO A 121 -6.76 3.47 -12.05
CA PRO A 121 -7.81 2.82 -11.27
C PRO A 121 -8.60 3.80 -10.42
N THR A 122 -9.79 3.36 -10.01
CA THR A 122 -10.60 3.97 -8.97
C THR A 122 -10.71 3.03 -7.78
N ILE A 123 -10.88 3.59 -6.58
CA ILE A 123 -11.09 2.80 -5.38
C ILE A 123 -12.56 2.91 -4.98
N THR A 124 -13.24 1.77 -4.89
CA THR A 124 -14.57 1.67 -4.27
C THR A 124 -14.43 1.09 -2.86
N SER A 125 -15.30 1.52 -1.95
CA SER A 125 -15.29 1.05 -0.57
C SER A 125 -16.64 0.51 -0.16
N SER A 126 -16.64 -0.65 0.49
CA SER A 126 -17.81 -1.26 1.10
C SER A 126 -17.53 -1.51 2.57
N CYS A 127 -18.30 -0.88 3.45
CA CYS A 127 -18.09 -0.97 4.89
C CYS A 127 -19.27 -1.70 5.57
N ASN A 128 -18.98 -2.33 6.72
CA ASN A 128 -20.02 -2.91 7.55
C ASN A 128 -20.91 -1.79 8.17
N ASN A 129 -22.08 -2.17 8.70
CA ASN A 129 -23.07 -1.25 9.24
C ASN A 129 -22.52 -0.35 10.35
N ASN A 130 -21.56 -0.82 11.12
CA ASN A 130 -20.96 -0.09 12.24
C ASN A 130 -19.72 0.71 11.81
N LYS A 131 -19.35 0.67 10.54
CA LYS A 131 -18.13 1.29 10.00
C LYS A 131 -16.87 0.95 10.80
N THR A 132 -16.75 -0.31 11.24
CA THR A 132 -15.56 -0.81 11.94
C THR A 132 -14.61 -1.56 11.05
N SER A 133 -15.09 -2.04 9.90
CA SER A 133 -14.27 -2.63 8.85
C SER A 133 -14.81 -2.27 7.47
N CYS A 134 -13.92 -2.12 6.52
CA CYS A 134 -14.23 -1.81 5.13
C CYS A 134 -13.40 -2.71 4.20
N THR A 135 -13.98 -3.08 3.09
CA THR A 135 -13.26 -3.66 1.96
C THR A 135 -13.08 -2.59 0.91
N LEU A 136 -11.86 -2.32 0.54
CA LEU A 136 -11.49 -1.46 -0.58
C LEU A 136 -11.27 -2.32 -1.80
N THR A 137 -11.83 -1.92 -2.94
CA THR A 137 -11.65 -2.62 -4.22
C THR A 137 -11.02 -1.67 -5.22
N CYS A 138 -9.93 -2.11 -5.84
CA CYS A 138 -9.24 -1.39 -6.91
C CYS A 138 -9.88 -1.73 -8.25
N GLU A 139 -10.57 -0.78 -8.88
CA GLU A 139 -11.37 -1.00 -10.08
C GLU A 139 -10.82 -0.26 -11.29
N GLY A 140 -10.95 -0.90 -12.45
CA GLY A 140 -10.60 -0.36 -13.76
C GLY A 140 -10.91 -1.38 -14.84
N ASP A 141 -11.07 -0.92 -16.08
CA ASP A 141 -11.26 -1.83 -17.21
C ASP A 141 -9.96 -2.54 -17.56
N THR A 142 -9.87 -3.80 -17.21
CA THR A 142 -8.72 -4.66 -17.49
C THR A 142 -8.89 -5.49 -18.76
N THR A 143 -9.95 -5.26 -19.53
CA THR A 143 -10.21 -5.96 -20.79
C THR A 143 -9.03 -5.77 -21.75
N ASP A 144 -8.45 -6.88 -22.20
CA ASP A 144 -7.26 -6.89 -23.07
C ASP A 144 -5.97 -6.36 -22.44
N ALA A 145 -5.93 -6.10 -21.12
CA ALA A 145 -4.74 -5.64 -20.38
C ALA A 145 -4.10 -6.75 -19.53
N GLU A 146 -4.70 -7.92 -19.47
CA GLU A 146 -4.22 -9.04 -18.63
C GLU A 146 -2.89 -9.62 -19.12
N PRO A 147 -2.05 -10.16 -18.21
CA PRO A 147 -2.29 -10.28 -16.75
C PRO A 147 -2.06 -8.97 -16.01
N VAL A 148 -2.94 -8.64 -15.04
CA VAL A 148 -2.89 -7.43 -14.23
C VAL A 148 -2.49 -7.76 -12.79
N THR A 149 -1.61 -6.99 -12.22
CA THR A 149 -1.21 -7.04 -10.82
C THR A 149 -1.64 -5.76 -10.10
N TYR A 150 -1.91 -5.88 -8.81
CA TYR A 150 -2.38 -4.80 -7.98
C TYR A 150 -1.36 -4.49 -6.89
N SER A 151 -1.27 -3.24 -6.50
CA SER A 151 -0.48 -2.82 -5.36
C SER A 151 -1.19 -1.68 -4.62
N TRP A 152 -1.03 -1.64 -3.30
CA TRP A 152 -1.66 -0.67 -2.44
C TRP A 152 -0.63 0.16 -1.67
N LYS A 153 -0.99 1.41 -1.38
CA LYS A 153 -0.23 2.32 -0.53
C LYS A 153 -1.16 2.89 0.53
N VAL A 154 -0.71 2.92 1.77
CA VAL A 154 -1.44 3.45 2.93
C VAL A 154 -0.63 4.60 3.52
N GLY A 155 -1.12 5.82 3.38
CA GLY A 155 -0.34 7.02 3.68
C GLY A 155 0.93 7.05 2.82
N GLU A 156 2.09 7.09 3.46
CA GLU A 156 3.40 7.07 2.78
C GLU A 156 4.01 5.67 2.62
N ARG A 157 3.35 4.63 3.16
CA ARG A 157 3.90 3.27 3.17
C ARG A 157 3.25 2.39 2.10
N ALA A 158 4.08 1.59 1.41
CA ALA A 158 3.56 0.50 0.59
C ALA A 158 2.91 -0.56 1.48
N SER A 159 1.79 -1.11 1.02
CA SER A 159 1.14 -2.25 1.68
C SER A 159 1.70 -3.55 1.10
N GLU A 160 1.75 -4.60 1.89
CA GLU A 160 2.09 -5.95 1.44
C GLU A 160 0.96 -6.62 0.64
N VAL A 161 -0.23 -6.02 0.64
CA VAL A 161 -1.39 -6.54 -0.10
C VAL A 161 -1.17 -6.31 -1.59
N VAL A 162 -1.19 -7.40 -2.35
CA VAL A 162 -1.03 -7.41 -3.82
C VAL A 162 -2.30 -7.89 -4.53
N ASP A 163 -3.41 -7.88 -3.85
CA ASP A 163 -4.69 -8.34 -4.35
C ASP A 163 -5.57 -7.18 -4.85
N LYS A 164 -6.55 -7.49 -5.70
CA LYS A 164 -7.55 -6.52 -6.17
C LYS A 164 -8.31 -5.87 -5.02
N GLN A 165 -8.45 -6.57 -3.89
CA GLN A 165 -9.17 -6.11 -2.71
C GLN A 165 -8.24 -6.01 -1.50
N MET A 166 -8.46 -5.00 -0.68
CA MET A 166 -7.80 -4.81 0.60
C MET A 166 -8.83 -4.64 1.71
N ASN A 167 -8.77 -5.49 2.72
CA ASN A 167 -9.58 -5.36 3.92
C ASN A 167 -8.89 -4.46 4.93
N VAL A 168 -9.62 -3.48 5.44
CA VAL A 168 -9.12 -2.50 6.40
C VAL A 168 -10.04 -2.49 7.62
N SER A 169 -9.48 -2.58 8.81
CA SER A 169 -10.25 -2.49 10.04
C SER A 169 -9.83 -1.30 10.89
N LYS A 170 -10.71 -0.87 11.77
CA LYS A 170 -10.45 0.19 12.74
C LYS A 170 -9.26 -0.15 13.64
N SER A 171 -9.03 -1.43 13.94
CA SER A 171 -7.88 -1.90 14.73
C SER A 171 -6.55 -1.65 14.03
N ASP A 172 -6.52 -1.73 12.69
CA ASP A 172 -5.31 -1.59 11.89
C ASP A 172 -4.85 -0.12 11.78
N THR A 173 -5.79 0.80 11.94
CA THR A 173 -5.49 2.25 11.90
C THR A 173 -4.95 2.78 13.23
N GLY A 174 -4.88 1.95 14.27
CA GLY A 174 -4.40 2.33 15.58
C GLY A 174 -5.26 3.39 16.27
N LYS A 175 -4.74 4.00 17.35
CA LYS A 175 -5.41 5.10 18.08
C LYS A 175 -5.28 6.47 17.39
N SER A 176 -4.77 6.49 16.15
CA SER A 176 -4.59 7.73 15.41
C SER A 176 -5.96 8.28 15.00
N THR A 177 -6.21 9.54 15.36
CA THR A 177 -7.38 10.31 14.90
C THR A 177 -7.23 10.78 13.44
N ASN A 178 -6.10 10.46 12.81
CA ASN A 178 -5.83 10.88 11.44
C ASN A 178 -6.48 9.90 10.46
N SER A 179 -7.18 10.43 9.49
CA SER A 179 -7.66 9.64 8.35
C SER A 179 -6.46 9.12 7.57
N TYR A 180 -6.48 7.83 7.23
CA TYR A 180 -5.48 7.26 6.34
C TYR A 180 -5.94 7.40 4.90
N LYS A 181 -5.00 7.79 4.04
CA LYS A 181 -5.20 7.85 2.59
C LYS A 181 -4.78 6.53 1.98
N TYR A 182 -5.68 5.93 1.24
CA TYR A 182 -5.46 4.68 0.53
C TYR A 182 -5.32 4.96 -0.96
N PHE A 183 -4.32 4.38 -1.58
CA PHE A 183 -4.07 4.45 -3.00
C PHE A 183 -3.95 3.04 -3.54
N CYS A 184 -4.44 2.81 -4.74
CA CYS A 184 -4.12 1.60 -5.47
C CYS A 184 -3.47 1.91 -6.82
N LYS A 185 -2.72 0.95 -7.32
CA LYS A 185 -2.07 0.99 -8.62
C LYS A 185 -2.26 -0.35 -9.30
N MET A 186 -2.62 -0.32 -10.55
CA MET A 186 -2.66 -1.49 -11.42
C MET A 186 -1.42 -1.48 -12.31
N ASN A 187 -0.79 -2.64 -12.49
CA ASN A 187 0.32 -2.83 -13.40
C ASN A 187 0.05 -4.07 -14.26
N ASN A 188 0.64 -4.11 -15.44
CA ASN A 188 0.66 -5.31 -16.24
C ASN A 188 2.06 -5.58 -16.82
N SER A 189 2.23 -6.71 -17.52
CA SER A 189 3.51 -7.10 -18.08
C SER A 189 4.04 -6.17 -19.19
N ALA A 190 3.20 -5.28 -19.71
CA ALA A 190 3.63 -4.28 -20.70
C ALA A 190 4.07 -2.97 -20.05
N GLY A 191 3.77 -2.73 -18.77
CA GLY A 191 4.26 -1.56 -18.05
C GLY A 191 3.47 -1.21 -16.80
N GLU A 192 3.95 -0.18 -16.14
CA GLU A 192 3.31 0.36 -14.94
C GLU A 192 2.13 1.27 -15.31
N GLY A 193 1.06 1.17 -14.52
CA GLY A 193 -0.08 2.08 -14.61
C GLY A 193 0.06 3.29 -13.71
N GLU A 194 -0.96 4.13 -13.72
CA GLU A 194 -1.07 5.30 -12.85
C GLU A 194 -1.60 4.90 -11.47
N VAL A 195 -1.35 5.77 -10.49
CA VAL A 195 -1.89 5.63 -9.14
C VAL A 195 -3.28 6.23 -9.09
N SER A 196 -4.20 5.61 -8.35
CA SER A 196 -5.56 6.11 -8.13
C SER A 196 -5.57 7.46 -7.40
N GLU A 197 -6.71 8.15 -7.46
CA GLU A 197 -6.99 9.19 -6.46
C GLU A 197 -7.06 8.57 -5.06
N PRO A 198 -6.68 9.33 -4.01
CA PRO A 198 -6.75 8.82 -2.65
C PRO A 198 -8.18 8.66 -2.16
N VAL A 199 -8.43 7.59 -1.43
CA VAL A 199 -9.66 7.41 -0.66
C VAL A 199 -9.35 7.52 0.82
N GLU A 200 -10.09 8.34 1.53
CA GLU A 200 -10.00 8.49 2.98
C GLU A 200 -11.13 7.72 3.65
N LEU A 201 -10.80 6.87 4.62
CA LEU A 201 -11.76 6.16 5.43
C LEU A 201 -11.91 6.83 6.79
N VAL A 202 -13.15 7.12 7.14
CA VAL A 202 -13.52 7.57 8.49
C VAL A 202 -14.25 6.43 9.18
N PHE A 203 -13.58 5.79 10.12
CA PHE A 203 -14.19 4.75 10.95
C PHE A 203 -15.11 5.36 12.00
N GLY A 204 -16.21 4.66 12.31
CA GLY A 204 -17.14 5.10 13.33
C GLY A 204 -16.46 5.28 14.71
N SER A 205 -16.77 6.36 15.41
CA SER A 205 -16.37 6.51 16.80
C SER A 205 -17.08 5.45 17.65
N ASP A 206 -16.35 4.85 18.60
CA ASP A 206 -16.97 3.91 19.53
C ASP A 206 -18.03 4.65 20.33
N GLY A 207 -19.30 4.34 20.06
CA GLY A 207 -20.45 4.99 20.70
C GLY A 207 -20.52 4.82 22.23
N TRP A 208 -19.52 4.13 22.84
CA TRP A 208 -19.45 3.95 24.27
C TRP A 208 -19.05 5.25 25.01
N LEU A 209 -18.18 6.07 24.42
CA LEU A 209 -17.80 7.37 24.99
C LEU A 209 -18.98 8.34 25.06
N THR A 210 -19.87 8.32 24.07
CA THR A 210 -21.10 9.11 24.09
C THR A 210 -22.08 8.58 25.12
N LYS A 211 -22.23 7.25 25.23
CA LYS A 211 -23.06 6.60 26.26
C LYS A 211 -22.48 6.82 27.64
N ALA A 212 -21.18 6.71 27.84
CA ALA A 212 -20.52 6.97 29.12
C ALA A 212 -20.65 8.44 29.57
N ARG A 213 -20.55 9.40 28.64
CA ARG A 213 -20.79 10.82 28.92
C ARG A 213 -22.23 11.08 29.29
N LEU A 214 -23.20 10.51 28.58
CA LEU A 214 -24.62 10.65 28.90
C LEU A 214 -24.96 10.01 30.25
N PHE A 215 -24.38 8.83 30.56
CA PHE A 215 -24.54 8.17 31.84
C PHE A 215 -23.91 8.99 33.01
N GLY A 216 -22.72 9.53 32.80
CA GLY A 216 -22.04 10.41 33.77
C GLY A 216 -22.81 11.68 34.04
N ILE A 217 -23.36 12.33 33.01
CA ILE A 217 -24.20 13.52 33.15
C ILE A 217 -25.49 13.16 33.92
N SER A 218 -26.13 12.05 33.61
CA SER A 218 -27.35 11.61 34.31
C SER A 218 -27.10 11.34 35.77
N VAL A 219 -26.05 10.64 36.15
CA VAL A 219 -25.68 10.38 37.55
C VAL A 219 -25.36 11.69 38.27
N PHE A 220 -24.66 12.62 37.63
CA PHE A 220 -24.31 13.91 38.20
C PHE A 220 -25.57 14.78 38.48
N VAL A 221 -26.51 14.80 37.54
CA VAL A 221 -27.78 15.52 37.70
C VAL A 221 -28.61 14.92 38.85
N LEU A 222 -28.69 13.59 38.94
CA LEU A 222 -29.39 12.91 40.04
C LEU A 222 -28.74 13.20 41.41
N ALA A 223 -27.41 13.23 41.45
CA ALA A 223 -26.69 13.58 42.68
C ALA A 223 -27.00 15.02 43.14
N ILE A 224 -26.99 15.99 42.21
CA ILE A 224 -27.35 17.38 42.50
C ILE A 224 -28.80 17.46 42.94
N ALA A 225 -29.74 16.81 42.28
CA ALA A 225 -31.13 16.78 42.66
C ALA A 225 -31.32 16.19 44.08
N GLY A 226 -30.59 15.12 44.43
CA GLY A 226 -30.58 14.54 45.77
C GLY A 226 -30.10 15.50 46.85
N VAL A 227 -28.97 16.18 46.56
CA VAL A 227 -28.43 17.21 47.49
C VAL A 227 -29.41 18.36 47.70
N LEU A 228 -30.00 18.88 46.61
CA LEU A 228 -30.99 19.95 46.67
C LEU A 228 -32.23 19.50 47.42
N SER A 229 -32.74 18.29 47.20
CA SER A 229 -33.87 17.73 47.94
C SER A 229 -33.57 17.59 49.42
N PHE A 230 -32.36 17.16 49.76
CA PHE A 230 -31.92 17.07 51.15
C PHE A 230 -31.87 18.45 51.81
N ILE A 231 -31.30 19.47 51.17
CA ILE A 231 -31.21 20.85 51.63
C ILE A 231 -32.61 21.44 51.86
N LEU A 232 -33.50 21.28 50.90
CA LEU A 232 -34.87 21.78 50.96
C LEU A 232 -35.68 21.04 52.01
N GLY A 233 -35.54 19.72 52.14
CA GLY A 233 -36.19 18.93 53.21
C GLY A 233 -35.72 19.28 54.58
N HIS A 234 -34.43 19.57 54.78
CA HIS A 234 -33.86 20.04 56.01
C HIS A 234 -34.45 21.41 56.40
N ARG A 235 -34.53 22.35 55.45
CA ARG A 235 -35.14 23.67 55.65
C ARG A 235 -36.60 23.56 56.03
N ALA A 236 -37.36 22.66 55.36
CA ALA A 236 -38.78 22.46 55.66
C ALA A 236 -39.00 21.94 57.11
N LYS A 237 -38.04 21.12 57.60
CA LYS A 237 -38.13 20.56 58.97
C LYS A 237 -37.59 21.47 60.07
N THR A 238 -36.54 22.24 59.81
CA THR A 238 -35.82 23.02 60.82
C THR A 238 -36.00 24.53 60.72
N GLY A 239 -36.57 24.99 59.59
CA GLY A 239 -36.76 26.42 59.31
C GLY A 239 -35.48 27.23 59.06
N VAL A 240 -34.28 26.55 59.07
CA VAL A 240 -32.96 27.20 58.97
C VAL A 240 -32.18 26.58 57.80
N TRP A 241 -31.44 27.43 57.12
CA TRP A 241 -30.53 26.91 56.02
C TRP A 241 -29.33 26.20 56.63
N ILE A 242 -28.90 25.09 56.06
CA ILE A 242 -27.76 24.28 56.55
C ILE A 242 -26.47 25.10 56.66
N TYR A 243 -26.28 26.09 55.78
CA TYR A 243 -25.08 26.95 55.76
C TYR A 243 -25.14 28.12 56.80
N GLU A 244 -26.24 28.32 57.53
CA GLU A 244 -26.35 29.34 58.55
C GLU A 244 -25.97 28.82 59.93
N LYS A 245 -25.73 27.53 60.10
CA LYS A 245 -25.26 26.96 61.38
C LYS A 245 -23.80 27.30 61.62
N GLU A 246 -23.54 28.02 62.76
CA GLU A 246 -22.21 28.45 63.20
C GLU A 246 -21.22 27.31 63.49
N SER A 247 -21.64 26.03 63.41
CA SER A 247 -20.86 24.85 63.78
C SER A 247 -20.24 24.09 62.62
N MET A 248 -20.04 24.69 61.41
CA MET A 248 -19.48 24.01 60.33
C MET A 248 -17.94 24.00 60.32
N PRO A 249 -17.27 22.86 59.99
CA PRO A 249 -15.81 22.70 60.10
C PRO A 249 -14.96 23.65 59.25
N TRP A 250 -15.57 24.34 58.30
CA TRP A 250 -14.87 25.29 57.40
C TRP A 250 -14.92 26.73 57.82
N LYS A 251 -15.62 27.06 59.00
CA LYS A 251 -15.49 28.39 59.61
C LYS A 251 -14.20 28.44 60.43
N GLY A 252 -13.37 29.45 60.20
CA GLY A 252 -12.01 29.57 60.72
C GLY A 252 -11.87 29.51 62.23
N GLU A 253 -12.97 29.61 63.02
CA GLU A 253 -13.01 29.50 64.49
C GLU A 253 -12.85 28.04 64.98
N PHE A 254 -13.27 27.05 64.19
CA PHE A 254 -13.11 25.62 64.53
C PHE A 254 -11.66 25.22 64.73
N TRP A 255 -10.76 25.78 63.94
CA TRP A 255 -9.31 25.45 63.97
C TRP A 255 -8.52 26.26 64.98
N LYS A 256 -9.06 27.34 65.52
CA LYS A 256 -8.41 28.10 66.57
C LYS A 256 -8.43 27.35 67.91
N HIS A 257 -9.49 26.60 68.22
CA HIS A 257 -9.63 25.88 69.50
C HIS A 257 -8.72 24.63 69.59
N GLN A 258 -8.25 24.10 68.49
CA GLN A 258 -7.32 22.97 68.54
C GLN A 258 -5.83 23.34 68.64
N ARG A 259 -5.50 24.63 68.61
CA ARG A 259 -4.10 25.10 68.75
C ARG A 259 -3.73 25.45 70.19
N GLU A 260 -4.69 25.49 71.11
CA GLU A 260 -4.43 25.85 72.49
C GLU A 260 -4.26 24.67 73.44
N VAL A 261 -4.30 23.45 72.96
CA VAL A 261 -4.07 22.26 73.80
C VAL A 261 -2.87 21.46 73.22
N GLY A 262 -1.69 22.00 73.41
CA GLY A 262 -0.45 21.27 73.17
C GLY A 262 0.45 21.49 74.41
N PRO A 263 1.09 20.48 74.95
CA PRO A 263 1.79 20.56 76.25
C PRO A 263 3.10 21.32 76.10
N ASN A 264 3.29 22.24 77.06
CA ASN A 264 4.54 22.86 77.45
C ASN A 264 5.59 21.78 77.74
N THR A 265 6.72 21.87 77.11
CA THR A 265 8.00 21.37 77.64
C THR A 265 9.09 22.36 77.24
N ASP A 266 9.56 23.07 78.25
CA ASP A 266 10.77 23.87 78.26
C ASP A 266 12.00 23.03 77.93
N THR A 267 12.96 23.57 77.24
CA THR A 267 14.37 23.68 77.71
C THR A 267 15.24 24.04 76.49
N SER A 268 15.66 25.26 76.45
CA SER A 268 17.00 25.88 76.46
C SER A 268 18.05 25.43 75.45
N ASN A 269 18.66 26.46 74.92
CA ASN A 269 20.05 26.58 74.44
C ASN A 269 20.33 25.93 73.10
N GLY A 270 20.85 26.56 72.14
CA GLY A 270 21.73 27.72 72.02
C GLY A 270 22.33 27.74 70.64
N VAL A 271 22.64 28.94 70.29
CA VAL A 271 23.80 29.27 69.41
C VAL A 271 23.75 29.00 67.92
N SER A 272 23.58 30.09 67.23
CA SER A 272 24.44 30.71 66.22
C SER A 272 24.64 30.08 64.84
N ALA A 273 24.43 30.97 63.97
CA ALA A 273 25.25 31.39 62.83
C ALA A 273 24.98 30.71 61.47
N SER A 274 24.45 31.55 60.69
CA SER A 274 25.06 32.24 59.52
C SER A 274 25.30 31.33 58.32
N THR A 275 24.88 31.70 57.25
CA THR A 275 25.33 32.56 56.19
C THR A 275 24.97 31.89 54.88
N GLU A 276 24.16 32.55 54.16
CA GLU A 276 24.47 33.20 52.86
C GLU A 276 24.79 32.28 51.69
N GLU A 277 24.05 32.62 50.76
CA GLU A 277 24.34 33.07 49.40
C GLU A 277 24.53 31.93 48.39
N ALA A 278 24.01 31.97 47.32
CA ALA A 278 23.70 32.96 46.30
C ALA A 278 23.80 32.29 44.94
N LEU A 279 23.00 32.81 44.10
CA LEU A 279 23.29 33.14 42.68
C LEU A 279 23.63 31.96 41.70
N ALA A 280 22.73 31.76 40.82
CA ALA A 280 22.51 32.48 39.55
C ALA A 280 23.59 32.25 38.47
N ARG A 281 23.08 32.22 37.35
CA ARG A 281 23.64 32.47 36.00
C ARG A 281 23.83 31.20 35.16
N LYS A 282 23.17 31.15 34.11
CA LYS A 282 23.06 32.00 32.90
C LYS A 282 23.90 31.41 31.74
N ASN A 283 23.26 31.46 30.69
CA ASN A 283 23.75 31.68 29.30
C ASN A 283 24.39 30.49 28.58
N ASP A 284 23.82 30.25 27.50
CA ASP A 284 24.03 30.79 26.14
C ASP A 284 25.21 30.18 25.40
N HIS A 285 24.96 29.74 24.29
CA HIS A 285 25.60 30.05 23.01
C HIS A 285 25.45 28.82 22.09
N LYS A 286 24.66 28.87 21.07
CA LYS A 286 24.99 29.54 19.77
C LYS A 286 25.99 28.73 18.95
N ASP A 287 25.49 28.48 17.84
CA ASP A 287 26.05 28.57 16.49
C ASP A 287 26.88 27.42 15.92
N ASP A 288 26.43 27.17 14.81
CA ASP A 288 27.06 27.17 13.48
C ASP A 288 27.50 25.83 12.89
N SER A 289 26.81 25.57 11.85
CA SER A 289 27.22 25.57 10.44
C SER A 289 27.93 24.32 9.89
N VAL A 290 27.40 24.00 8.76
CA VAL A 290 28.09 23.70 7.49
C VAL A 290 28.76 22.32 7.37
N LEU A 291 28.15 21.47 6.70
CA LEU A 291 28.47 20.99 5.35
C LEU A 291 27.42 20.01 4.89
#